data_90605f178cefe2242346d449ccb520f3
#
_entry.id   90605f178cefe2242346d449ccb520f3
#
_cell.length_a   1.000
_cell.length_b   1.000
_cell.length_c   1.000
_cell.angle_alpha   90.00
_cell.angle_beta   90.00
_cell.angle_gamma   90.00
#
_symmetry.space_group_name_H-M   'P 1'
#
loop_
_entity.id
_entity.type
_entity.pdbx_description
1 polymer ?
#
loop_
_entity_poly.entity_id
_entity_poly.type
_entity_poly.pdbx_seq_one_letter_code
_entity_poly.pdbx_strand_id
1 'polypeptide(L)'
;MLRELGAEVLDADDAAHDVYEPGGPAFDEVVREFGPDYVRDGRIDRKRLGELVFNDEGARLRLNAIVHPQVREWMAARTAEAVERGAEVIVQEVPLLFENGLERLFGQTVLVYVPEALQVERLVNRGLDEKRARAIIGSQMPIEAKRKLADHVIDNSGSQDATREQVKNLWDRALAR
;
A
#
# COMPACT_ATOMS: atom_id res chain seq x y z
N MET A 1 -6.92 12.81 -4.97
CA MET A 1 -6.20 14.07 -5.29
C MET A 1 -5.33 13.90 -6.54
N LEU A 2 -4.30 13.04 -6.58
CA LEU A 2 -3.45 12.87 -7.79
C LEU A 2 -4.26 12.35 -9.00
N ARG A 3 -5.19 11.40 -8.82
CA ARG A 3 -6.12 10.97 -9.88
C ARG A 3 -6.94 12.11 -10.49
N GLU A 4 -7.35 13.08 -9.67
CA GLU A 4 -8.12 14.25 -10.11
C GLU A 4 -7.29 15.20 -10.99
N LEU A 5 -5.96 15.12 -10.88
CA LEU A 5 -5.00 15.88 -11.68
C LEU A 5 -4.57 15.14 -12.95
N GLY A 6 -4.97 13.89 -13.13
CA GLY A 6 -4.68 13.10 -14.33
C GLY A 6 -3.67 11.98 -14.13
N ALA A 7 -3.20 11.72 -12.90
CA ALA A 7 -2.33 10.56 -12.65
C ALA A 7 -3.11 9.23 -12.78
N GLU A 8 -2.50 8.26 -13.42
CA GLU A 8 -2.87 6.86 -13.24
C GLU A 8 -2.37 6.39 -11.88
N VAL A 9 -3.27 5.95 -10.99
CA VAL A 9 -2.91 5.54 -9.63
C VAL A 9 -3.18 4.06 -9.45
N LEU A 10 -2.13 3.30 -9.18
CA LEU A 10 -2.14 1.87 -8.91
C LEU A 10 -1.91 1.65 -7.42
N ASP A 11 -2.77 0.87 -6.78
CA ASP A 11 -2.72 0.57 -5.35
C ASP A 11 -2.26 -0.87 -5.13
N ALA A 12 -1.19 -1.07 -4.36
CA ALA A 12 -0.67 -2.39 -4.05
C ALA A 12 -1.62 -3.22 -3.16
N ASP A 13 -2.48 -2.57 -2.36
CA ASP A 13 -3.50 -3.26 -1.57
C ASP A 13 -4.63 -3.77 -2.47
N ASP A 14 -5.04 -3.00 -3.50
CA ASP A 14 -5.97 -3.46 -4.53
C ASP A 14 -5.36 -4.63 -5.31
N ALA A 15 -4.08 -4.52 -5.71
CA ALA A 15 -3.36 -5.60 -6.36
C ALA A 15 -3.32 -6.86 -5.49
N ALA A 16 -2.98 -6.74 -4.20
CA ALA A 16 -2.99 -7.87 -3.27
C ALA A 16 -4.38 -8.49 -3.14
N HIS A 17 -5.44 -7.69 -3.30
CA HIS A 17 -6.81 -8.17 -3.31
C HIS A 17 -7.09 -9.02 -4.55
N ASP A 18 -6.76 -8.50 -5.72
CA ASP A 18 -7.07 -9.13 -7.01
C ASP A 18 -6.32 -10.45 -7.20
N VAL A 19 -5.05 -10.54 -6.76
CA VAL A 19 -4.21 -11.71 -7.02
C VAL A 19 -4.68 -12.99 -6.33
N TYR A 20 -5.42 -12.91 -5.22
CA TYR A 20 -5.99 -14.09 -4.56
C TYR A 20 -7.51 -14.16 -4.55
N GLU A 21 -8.20 -13.36 -5.38
CA GLU A 21 -9.60 -13.62 -5.74
C GLU A 21 -9.72 -14.91 -6.60
N PRO A 22 -10.88 -15.53 -6.67
CA PRO A 22 -11.10 -16.72 -7.52
C PRO A 22 -10.66 -16.48 -8.96
N GLY A 23 -9.74 -17.30 -9.45
CA GLY A 23 -9.11 -17.15 -10.77
C GLY A 23 -7.91 -16.21 -10.80
N GLY A 24 -7.57 -15.56 -9.70
CA GLY A 24 -6.33 -14.81 -9.54
C GLY A 24 -5.10 -15.72 -9.42
N PRO A 25 -3.92 -15.22 -9.77
CA PRO A 25 -2.71 -16.05 -9.92
C PRO A 25 -2.21 -16.66 -8.60
N ALA A 26 -2.56 -16.10 -7.43
CA ALA A 26 -2.17 -16.63 -6.12
C ALA A 26 -3.27 -17.49 -5.46
N PHE A 27 -4.50 -17.53 -5.99
CA PHE A 27 -5.64 -18.17 -5.33
C PHE A 27 -5.38 -19.64 -4.98
N ASP A 28 -5.01 -20.45 -5.96
CA ASP A 28 -4.82 -21.89 -5.76
C ASP A 28 -3.64 -22.19 -4.82
N GLU A 29 -2.61 -21.36 -4.84
CA GLU A 29 -1.44 -21.53 -3.98
C GLU A 29 -1.75 -21.17 -2.53
N VAL A 30 -2.51 -20.11 -2.30
CA VAL A 30 -3.00 -19.74 -0.95
C VAL A 30 -3.93 -20.82 -0.40
N VAL A 31 -4.84 -21.36 -1.21
CA VAL A 31 -5.71 -22.46 -0.78
C VAL A 31 -4.91 -23.73 -0.46
N ARG A 32 -3.86 -24.03 -1.23
CA ARG A 32 -2.97 -25.19 -0.97
C ARG A 32 -2.19 -25.03 0.31
N GLU A 33 -1.67 -23.82 0.57
CA GLU A 33 -0.84 -23.54 1.74
C GLU A 33 -1.64 -23.48 3.04
N PHE A 34 -2.80 -22.82 3.03
CA PHE A 34 -3.58 -22.58 4.25
C PHE A 34 -4.74 -23.53 4.45
N GLY A 35 -5.12 -24.25 3.40
CA GLY A 35 -6.18 -25.25 3.43
C GLY A 35 -7.58 -24.70 3.14
N PRO A 36 -8.54 -25.63 2.88
CA PRO A 36 -9.90 -25.28 2.50
C PRO A 36 -10.70 -24.58 3.61
N ASP A 37 -10.25 -24.69 4.86
CA ASP A 37 -10.88 -24.00 6.00
C ASP A 37 -10.81 -22.47 5.91
N TYR A 38 -9.94 -21.95 5.07
CA TYR A 38 -9.80 -20.52 4.77
C TYR A 38 -10.53 -20.12 3.48
N VAL A 39 -11.37 -21.02 2.94
CA VAL A 39 -12.21 -20.74 1.78
C VAL A 39 -13.68 -20.73 2.22
N ARG A 40 -14.41 -19.70 1.86
CA ARG A 40 -15.85 -19.56 2.08
C ARG A 40 -16.51 -19.11 0.79
N ASP A 41 -17.57 -19.78 0.38
CA ASP A 41 -18.33 -19.47 -0.84
C ASP A 41 -17.43 -19.36 -2.10
N GLY A 42 -16.40 -20.23 -2.18
CA GLY A 42 -15.43 -20.25 -3.28
C GLY A 42 -14.40 -19.12 -3.27
N ARG A 43 -14.33 -18.33 -2.21
CA ARG A 43 -13.40 -17.19 -2.03
C ARG A 43 -12.57 -17.38 -0.76
N ILE A 44 -11.39 -16.76 -0.72
CA ILE A 44 -10.59 -16.73 0.50
C ILE A 44 -11.33 -15.94 1.59
N ASP A 45 -11.54 -16.56 2.76
CA ASP A 45 -12.03 -15.86 3.96
C ASP A 45 -10.91 -14.94 4.51
N ARG A 46 -10.88 -13.73 3.99
CA ARG A 46 -9.86 -12.71 4.29
C ARG A 46 -9.82 -12.36 5.76
N LYS A 47 -10.97 -12.38 6.44
CA LYS A 47 -11.03 -12.08 7.87
C LYS A 47 -10.31 -13.17 8.65
N ARG A 48 -10.64 -14.42 8.39
CA ARG A 48 -10.06 -15.59 9.07
C ARG A 48 -8.57 -15.73 8.75
N LEU A 49 -8.18 -15.58 7.48
CA LEU A 49 -6.77 -15.59 7.07
C LEU A 49 -6.00 -14.41 7.69
N GLY A 50 -6.60 -13.21 7.71
CA GLY A 50 -6.03 -12.03 8.34
C GLY A 50 -5.81 -12.19 9.84
N GLU A 51 -6.75 -12.82 10.56
CA GLU A 51 -6.60 -13.15 11.97
C GLU A 51 -5.44 -14.13 12.21
N LEU A 52 -5.28 -15.14 11.34
CA LEU A 52 -4.15 -16.07 11.41
C LEU A 52 -2.82 -15.33 11.26
N VAL A 53 -2.64 -14.60 10.15
CA VAL A 53 -1.35 -13.96 9.84
C VAL A 53 -1.02 -12.79 10.76
N PHE A 54 -2.01 -12.24 11.43
CA PHE A 54 -1.80 -11.25 12.48
C PHE A 54 -1.18 -11.86 13.73
N ASN A 55 -1.54 -13.10 14.09
CA ASN A 55 -1.12 -13.78 15.29
C ASN A 55 0.03 -14.78 15.08
N ASP A 56 0.32 -15.17 13.84
CA ASP A 56 1.37 -16.12 13.46
C ASP A 56 2.30 -15.51 12.41
N GLU A 57 3.51 -15.16 12.85
CA GLU A 57 4.53 -14.60 11.97
C GLU A 57 4.94 -15.56 10.85
N GLY A 58 5.02 -16.87 11.15
CA GLY A 58 5.34 -17.88 10.15
C GLY A 58 4.28 -17.97 9.07
N ALA A 59 2.99 -17.94 9.45
CA ALA A 59 1.88 -17.88 8.49
C ALA A 59 1.93 -16.60 7.65
N ARG A 60 2.24 -15.46 8.28
CA ARG A 60 2.41 -14.17 7.56
C ARG A 60 3.53 -14.24 6.53
N LEU A 61 4.68 -14.80 6.89
CA LEU A 61 5.80 -14.94 5.96
C LEU A 61 5.46 -15.85 4.78
N ARG A 62 4.77 -16.97 5.00
CA ARG A 62 4.32 -17.87 3.94
C ARG A 62 3.30 -17.19 3.00
N LEU A 63 2.31 -16.48 3.55
CA LEU A 63 1.36 -15.72 2.73
C LEU A 63 2.08 -14.66 1.88
N ASN A 64 2.97 -13.90 2.48
CA ASN A 64 3.75 -12.88 1.78
C ASN A 64 4.63 -13.48 0.67
N ALA A 65 5.23 -14.66 0.89
CA ALA A 65 6.03 -15.34 -0.12
C ALA A 65 5.20 -15.72 -1.37
N ILE A 66 3.92 -16.05 -1.19
CA ILE A 66 2.99 -16.39 -2.27
C ILE A 66 2.49 -15.09 -2.95
N VAL A 67 2.04 -14.12 -2.17
CA VAL A 67 1.31 -12.95 -2.68
C VAL A 67 2.23 -11.89 -3.28
N HIS A 68 3.39 -11.59 -2.65
CA HIS A 68 4.24 -10.49 -3.09
C HIS A 68 4.78 -10.63 -4.53
N PRO A 69 5.20 -11.81 -5.02
CA PRO A 69 5.59 -11.95 -6.43
C PRO A 69 4.44 -11.61 -7.38
N GLN A 70 3.24 -12.11 -7.10
CA GLN A 70 2.06 -11.89 -7.93
C GLN A 70 1.61 -10.43 -7.94
N VAL A 71 1.69 -9.75 -6.79
CA VAL A 71 1.43 -8.30 -6.69
C VAL A 71 2.42 -7.52 -7.55
N ARG A 72 3.72 -7.87 -7.50
CA ARG A 72 4.73 -7.19 -8.34
C ARG A 72 4.47 -7.38 -9.83
N GLU A 73 4.10 -8.57 -10.26
CA GLU A 73 3.76 -8.87 -11.65
C GLU A 73 2.51 -8.11 -12.09
N TRP A 74 1.48 -8.09 -11.25
CA TRP A 74 0.25 -7.33 -11.48
C TRP A 74 0.55 -5.83 -11.64
N MET A 75 1.31 -5.25 -10.70
CA MET A 75 1.68 -3.83 -10.72
C MET A 75 2.51 -3.50 -11.98
N ALA A 76 3.46 -4.37 -12.36
CA ALA A 76 4.26 -4.18 -13.57
C ALA A 76 3.39 -4.22 -14.84
N ALA A 77 2.48 -5.18 -14.95
CA ALA A 77 1.57 -5.30 -16.09
C ALA A 77 0.66 -4.05 -16.20
N ARG A 78 0.06 -3.61 -15.09
CA ARG A 78 -0.80 -2.41 -15.08
C ARG A 78 -0.01 -1.14 -15.39
N THR A 79 1.24 -1.05 -14.94
CA THR A 79 2.13 0.05 -15.30
C THR A 79 2.39 0.07 -16.81
N ALA A 80 2.71 -1.08 -17.42
CA ALA A 80 2.93 -1.18 -18.86
C ALA A 80 1.68 -0.79 -19.65
N GLU A 81 0.51 -1.30 -19.26
CA GLU A 81 -0.77 -0.91 -19.88
C GLU A 81 -1.06 0.60 -19.78
N ALA A 82 -0.73 1.21 -18.63
CA ALA A 82 -0.89 2.66 -18.44
C ALA A 82 0.04 3.46 -19.38
N VAL A 83 1.29 3.02 -19.54
CA VAL A 83 2.25 3.61 -20.48
C VAL A 83 1.74 3.49 -21.92
N GLU A 84 1.23 2.33 -22.33
CA GLU A 84 0.68 2.10 -23.67
C GLU A 84 -0.55 2.99 -23.95
N ARG A 85 -1.34 3.30 -22.93
CA ARG A 85 -2.45 4.25 -23.00
C ARG A 85 -2.02 5.72 -23.02
N GLY A 86 -0.72 6.00 -22.89
CA GLY A 86 -0.18 7.35 -22.90
C GLY A 86 -0.27 8.07 -21.56
N ALA A 87 -0.34 7.34 -20.44
CA ALA A 87 -0.29 7.97 -19.12
C ALA A 87 1.06 8.66 -18.90
N GLU A 88 1.03 9.96 -18.66
CA GLU A 88 2.24 10.78 -18.44
C GLU A 88 2.80 10.61 -17.03
N VAL A 89 1.91 10.42 -16.06
CA VAL A 89 2.27 10.23 -14.65
C VAL A 89 1.59 8.98 -14.11
N ILE A 90 2.38 8.04 -13.65
CA ILE A 90 1.91 6.82 -12.98
C ILE A 90 2.37 6.85 -11.53
N VAL A 91 1.44 6.71 -10.61
CA VAL A 91 1.69 6.68 -9.17
C VAL A 91 1.36 5.30 -8.64
N GLN A 92 2.30 4.70 -7.92
CA GLN A 92 2.06 3.44 -7.21
C GLN A 92 1.98 3.71 -5.70
N GLU A 93 0.87 3.34 -5.08
CA GLU A 93 0.71 3.36 -3.62
C GLU A 93 1.27 2.06 -3.05
N VAL A 94 2.38 2.17 -2.29
CA VAL A 94 3.08 1.01 -1.70
C VAL A 94 3.29 1.27 -0.21
N PRO A 95 2.51 0.63 0.69
CA PRO A 95 2.52 0.93 2.12
C PRO A 95 3.87 0.73 2.81
N LEU A 96 4.63 -0.30 2.46
CA LEU A 96 5.91 -0.66 3.07
C LEU A 96 7.08 -0.44 2.09
N LEU A 97 7.05 0.66 1.34
CA LEU A 97 8.04 0.98 0.32
C LEU A 97 9.47 1.00 0.87
N PHE A 98 9.69 1.79 1.91
CA PHE A 98 11.01 2.00 2.50
C PHE A 98 11.48 0.83 3.35
N GLU A 99 10.57 0.16 4.05
CA GLU A 99 10.85 -1.04 4.84
C GLU A 99 11.41 -2.19 3.98
N ASN A 100 10.92 -2.28 2.74
CA ASN A 100 11.34 -3.31 1.79
C ASN A 100 12.45 -2.85 0.84
N GLY A 101 12.95 -1.62 0.96
CA GLY A 101 14.00 -1.06 0.10
C GLY A 101 13.57 -0.92 -1.37
N LEU A 102 12.27 -0.74 -1.61
CA LEU A 102 11.69 -0.68 -2.97
C LEU A 102 11.79 0.72 -3.60
N GLU A 103 12.17 1.74 -2.84
CA GLU A 103 12.28 3.12 -3.30
C GLU A 103 13.17 3.27 -4.53
N ARG A 104 14.15 2.37 -4.68
CA ARG A 104 15.10 2.37 -5.82
C ARG A 104 14.47 1.96 -7.16
N LEU A 105 13.27 1.41 -7.13
CA LEU A 105 12.53 1.00 -8.34
C LEU A 105 11.77 2.17 -8.97
N PHE A 106 11.71 3.32 -8.30
CA PHE A 106 10.92 4.47 -8.70
C PHE A 106 11.82 5.66 -9.05
N GLY A 107 11.40 6.45 -10.01
CA GLY A 107 12.09 7.69 -10.37
C GLY A 107 12.01 8.75 -9.28
N GLN A 108 10.92 8.79 -8.55
CA GLN A 108 10.68 9.68 -7.41
C GLN A 108 9.77 9.01 -6.38
N THR A 109 9.96 9.36 -5.12
CA THR A 109 9.16 8.90 -4.00
C THR A 109 8.47 10.05 -3.29
N VAL A 110 7.22 9.83 -2.89
CA VAL A 110 6.41 10.82 -2.17
C VAL A 110 5.94 10.20 -0.85
N LEU A 111 6.29 10.82 0.25
CA LEU A 111 5.77 10.45 1.56
C LEU A 111 4.57 11.34 1.92
N VAL A 112 3.43 10.73 2.21
CA VAL A 112 2.33 11.41 2.87
C VAL A 112 2.59 11.34 4.38
N TYR A 113 3.07 12.46 4.91
CA TYR A 113 3.52 12.56 6.30
C TYR A 113 2.39 12.94 7.25
N VAL A 114 2.34 12.26 8.38
CA VAL A 114 1.53 12.63 9.55
C VAL A 114 2.34 12.33 10.80
N PRO A 115 2.46 13.23 11.79
CA PRO A 115 3.13 12.95 13.06
C PRO A 115 2.54 11.74 13.76
N GLU A 116 3.38 10.93 14.44
CA GLU A 116 2.96 9.67 15.08
C GLU A 116 1.75 9.83 16.02
N ALA A 117 1.74 10.88 16.84
CA ALA A 117 0.62 11.14 17.75
C ALA A 117 -0.72 11.28 17.00
N LEU A 118 -0.71 11.96 15.86
CA LEU A 118 -1.89 12.14 15.02
C LEU A 118 -2.23 10.86 14.23
N GLN A 119 -1.25 10.02 13.91
CA GLN A 119 -1.52 8.69 13.34
C GLN A 119 -2.30 7.82 14.34
N VAL A 120 -1.86 7.79 15.60
CA VAL A 120 -2.56 7.07 16.68
C VAL A 120 -3.98 7.60 16.84
N GLU A 121 -4.15 8.91 16.95
CA GLU A 121 -5.46 9.56 17.07
C GLU A 121 -6.40 9.16 15.91
N ARG A 122 -5.91 9.22 14.67
CA ARG A 122 -6.71 8.86 13.49
C ARG A 122 -7.11 7.39 13.46
N LEU A 123 -6.23 6.48 13.89
CA LEU A 123 -6.54 5.05 13.99
C LEU A 123 -7.58 4.78 15.09
N VAL A 124 -7.46 5.44 16.24
CA VAL A 124 -8.45 5.33 17.32
C VAL A 124 -9.81 5.87 16.87
N ASN A 125 -9.84 6.99 16.17
CA ASN A 125 -11.08 7.56 15.61
C ASN A 125 -11.74 6.65 14.55
N ARG A 126 -10.98 5.73 13.94
CA ARG A 126 -11.49 4.68 13.04
C ARG A 126 -11.95 3.41 13.77
N GLY A 127 -11.91 3.39 15.10
CA GLY A 127 -12.40 2.29 15.94
C GLY A 127 -11.36 1.29 16.40
N LEU A 128 -10.05 1.54 16.21
CA LEU A 128 -9.01 0.71 16.82
C LEU A 128 -8.80 1.12 18.29
N ASP A 129 -8.49 0.15 19.14
CA ASP A 129 -7.96 0.47 20.45
C ASP A 129 -6.54 1.06 20.34
N GLU A 130 -6.16 1.91 21.29
CA GLU A 130 -4.89 2.65 21.26
C GLU A 130 -3.67 1.72 21.27
N LYS A 131 -3.72 0.63 22.04
CA LYS A 131 -2.62 -0.34 22.12
C LYS A 131 -2.37 -0.99 20.76
N ARG A 132 -3.44 -1.37 20.07
CA ARG A 132 -3.36 -1.95 18.73
C ARG A 132 -2.88 -0.93 17.70
N ALA A 133 -3.36 0.32 17.78
CA ALA A 133 -2.91 1.41 16.92
C ALA A 133 -1.40 1.63 17.04
N ARG A 134 -0.88 1.72 18.27
CA ARG A 134 0.56 1.85 18.54
C ARG A 134 1.37 0.65 18.08
N ALA A 135 0.84 -0.58 18.22
CA ALA A 135 1.49 -1.79 17.74
C ALA A 135 1.64 -1.81 16.22
N ILE A 136 0.59 -1.38 15.49
CA ILE A 136 0.63 -1.27 14.02
C ILE A 136 1.66 -0.23 13.58
N ILE A 137 1.67 0.95 14.19
CA ILE A 137 2.63 2.01 13.85
C ILE A 137 4.06 1.56 14.18
N GLY A 138 4.27 0.97 15.37
CA GLY A 138 5.57 0.50 15.82
C GLY A 138 6.13 -0.70 15.04
N SER A 139 5.31 -1.40 14.25
CA SER A 139 5.77 -2.47 13.35
C SER A 139 6.33 -1.96 12.03
N GLN A 140 6.23 -0.65 11.77
CA GLN A 140 6.73 0.00 10.57
C GLN A 140 7.98 0.84 10.88
N MET A 141 8.68 1.24 9.81
CA MET A 141 9.76 2.22 9.96
C MET A 141 9.20 3.53 10.53
N PRO A 142 9.87 4.15 11.54
CA PRO A 142 9.44 5.43 12.07
C PRO A 142 9.23 6.48 10.97
N ILE A 143 8.13 7.22 11.05
CA ILE A 143 7.74 8.18 10.01
C ILE A 143 8.82 9.24 9.75
N GLU A 144 9.56 9.63 10.79
CA GLU A 144 10.68 10.57 10.65
C GLU A 144 11.87 9.97 9.90
N ALA A 145 12.06 8.66 9.95
CA ALA A 145 13.07 7.98 9.14
C ALA A 145 12.62 7.93 7.67
N LYS A 146 11.36 7.57 7.40
CA LYS A 146 10.78 7.62 6.03
C LYS A 146 10.88 9.03 5.43
N ARG A 147 10.64 10.07 6.24
CA ARG A 147 10.74 11.47 5.83
C ARG A 147 12.11 11.87 5.27
N LYS A 148 13.17 11.24 5.80
CA LYS A 148 14.56 11.49 5.34
C LYS A 148 14.90 10.73 4.06
N LEU A 149 14.16 9.69 3.73
CA LEU A 149 14.39 8.84 2.56
C LEU A 149 13.57 9.27 1.34
N ALA A 150 12.44 9.93 1.56
CA ALA A 150 11.55 10.35 0.50
C ALA A 150 12.09 11.59 -0.24
N ASP A 151 11.94 11.60 -1.58
CA ASP A 151 12.30 12.75 -2.40
C ASP A 151 11.36 13.94 -2.16
N HIS A 152 10.09 13.65 -1.91
CA HIS A 152 9.05 14.64 -1.63
C HIS A 152 8.24 14.26 -0.39
N VAL A 153 7.82 15.28 0.35
CA VAL A 153 6.95 15.10 1.53
C VAL A 153 5.70 15.97 1.36
N ILE A 154 4.54 15.34 1.52
CA ILE A 154 3.25 16.01 1.63
C ILE A 154 2.83 15.94 3.10
N ASP A 155 2.80 17.06 3.78
CA ASP A 155 2.34 17.14 5.17
C ASP A 155 0.80 17.11 5.20
N ASN A 156 0.27 15.98 5.67
CA ASN A 156 -1.16 15.74 5.83
C ASN A 156 -1.62 15.89 7.29
N SER A 157 -0.91 16.69 8.09
CA SER A 157 -1.29 16.97 9.48
C SER A 157 -2.33 18.08 9.60
N GLY A 158 -2.42 18.95 8.59
CA GLY A 158 -3.33 20.08 8.53
C GLY A 158 -4.68 19.78 7.88
N SER A 159 -5.28 20.81 7.28
CA SER A 159 -6.55 20.71 6.56
C SER A 159 -6.39 19.97 5.22
N GLN A 160 -7.52 19.45 4.70
CA GLN A 160 -7.55 18.86 3.36
C GLN A 160 -7.14 19.85 2.27
N ASP A 161 -7.50 21.13 2.41
CA ASP A 161 -7.16 22.17 1.44
C ASP A 161 -5.65 22.43 1.41
N ALA A 162 -5.00 22.48 2.58
CA ALA A 162 -3.56 22.61 2.68
C ALA A 162 -2.83 21.41 2.05
N THR A 163 -3.35 20.20 2.25
CA THR A 163 -2.84 18.98 1.60
C THR A 163 -3.03 19.04 0.08
N ARG A 164 -4.20 19.48 -0.38
CA ARG A 164 -4.51 19.62 -1.81
C ARG A 164 -3.61 20.62 -2.52
N GLU A 165 -3.29 21.73 -1.86
CA GLU A 165 -2.35 22.72 -2.38
C GLU A 165 -0.93 22.13 -2.54
N GLN A 166 -0.46 21.37 -1.56
CA GLN A 166 0.83 20.68 -1.64
C GLN A 166 0.86 19.66 -2.77
N VAL A 167 -0.21 18.88 -2.94
CA VAL A 167 -0.36 17.91 -4.04
C VAL A 167 -0.32 18.60 -5.39
N LYS A 168 -1.03 19.73 -5.55
CA LYS A 168 -1.00 20.51 -6.78
C LYS A 168 0.38 21.06 -7.08
N ASN A 169 1.06 21.61 -6.08
CA ASN A 169 2.42 22.12 -6.23
C ASN A 169 3.43 21.01 -6.63
N LEU A 170 3.26 19.80 -6.10
CA LEU A 170 4.05 18.64 -6.50
C LEU A 170 3.76 18.26 -7.95
N TRP A 171 2.50 18.20 -8.33
CA TRP A 171 2.04 17.88 -9.68
C TRP A 171 2.64 18.83 -10.71
N ASP A 172 2.51 20.13 -10.50
CA ASP A 172 3.02 21.17 -11.39
C ASP A 172 4.56 21.06 -11.58
N ARG A 173 5.28 20.65 -10.54
CA ARG A 173 6.74 20.44 -10.62
C ARG A 173 7.11 19.13 -11.34
N ALA A 174 6.33 18.08 -11.20
CA ALA A 174 6.59 16.79 -11.85
C ALA A 174 6.35 16.86 -13.36
N LEU A 175 5.37 17.67 -13.80
CA LEU A 175 5.05 17.84 -15.22
C LEU A 175 5.89 18.95 -15.90
N ALA A 176 6.51 19.83 -15.16
CA ALA A 176 7.38 20.89 -15.68
C ALA A 176 8.79 20.39 -16.08
N ARG A 177 9.01 19.09 -16.12
CA ARG A 177 10.26 18.44 -16.57
C ARG A 177 10.05 17.78 -17.91
#